data_7dde7be477a80db0a0ccf5bb20e25490
#
_entry.id   7dde7be477a80db0a0ccf5bb20e25490
#
_cell.length_a   1.000
_cell.length_b   1.000
_cell.length_c   1.000
_cell.angle_alpha   90.00
_cell.angle_beta   90.00
_cell.angle_gamma   90.00
#
_symmetry.space_group_name_H-M   'P 1'
#
loop_
_entity.id
_entity.type
_entity.pdbx_description
1 polymer ?
#
loop_
_entity_poly.entity_id
_entity_poly.type
_entity_poly.pdbx_seq_one_letter_code
_entity_poly.pdbx_strand_id
1 'polypeptide(L)'
;MSLSKKGLVLGAILGVVLAGCGSEEKKENKKVVKTIMSMDIDSLNPYKMVSSGTEEIMMNVFEGLVMPDVDGGIIPAVAKDYKISDDGLTYTFTIRDNIKFHNGNPLDVKDVEFSLRKMSGREGDTPAQAMFANIKDIKITGDNEVTVELSQPDSAFIYSMTEAIVPDENRDSLDKNPIGTGAFKVASYEKEQKLTLTKNDDYWGEKAKIDDVEIFVTPNAETAFLKLLSGEINMLPRVDSKRVNELKNFKTVSGAQNTVQLLALNNKFESFSHKEVREAINLAIDKDAIIKNVMGGLGIKLETNMSPIMKKYCIENIGETRDVEKAKELLAKAGYSDLTFTVRVPSNYIMHVNTAQVIAEQLKEVGVTMNIETVEWATWLSDVYGGRKHEATIVGLTGKLDPYSILRRYVSDYPKNFYNYSNPEYDKLIAEAKLSPDENKRIENYKKAQEILRENHVAVYIMDPKLITAMDKNIEGFVYYPLSFINFAKLSIGE
;
A
#
# COMPACT_ATOMS: atom_id res chain seq x y z
N MET A 1 33.05 48.02 -66.27
CA MET A 1 32.43 47.80 -67.57
C MET A 1 31.36 46.73 -67.31
N SER A 2 30.18 46.95 -67.51
CA SER A 2 29.09 47.47 -68.29
C SER A 2 27.79 46.91 -67.75
N LEU A 3 26.98 47.69 -67.26
CA LEU A 3 25.55 47.96 -67.36
C LEU A 3 24.80 47.16 -68.44
N SER A 4 23.60 46.62 -68.08
CA SER A 4 22.30 46.92 -68.72
C SER A 4 21.16 46.13 -68.03
N LYS A 5 20.23 46.68 -67.36
CA LYS A 5 18.94 47.35 -67.69
C LYS A 5 17.87 46.44 -68.30
N LYS A 6 16.75 46.44 -67.50
CA LYS A 6 15.32 46.50 -67.92
C LYS A 6 14.56 45.20 -68.08
N GLY A 7 13.41 45.19 -67.42
CA GLY A 7 12.19 44.54 -67.81
C GLY A 7 11.12 44.42 -66.73
N LEU A 8 10.37 45.53 -66.53
CA LEU A 8 9.16 45.56 -65.70
C LEU A 8 8.04 44.94 -66.48
N VAL A 9 7.37 43.90 -65.96
CA VAL A 9 6.06 43.44 -66.46
C VAL A 9 5.08 43.35 -65.29
N LEU A 10 4.12 44.23 -65.26
CA LEU A 10 2.93 44.23 -64.40
C LEU A 10 2.01 43.09 -64.89
N GLY A 11 1.66 42.17 -64.01
CA GLY A 11 0.64 41.15 -64.27
C GLY A 11 -0.32 41.17 -63.08
N ALA A 12 -1.47 41.79 -63.26
CA ALA A 12 -2.60 41.72 -62.32
C ALA A 12 -3.21 40.33 -62.38
N ILE A 13 -3.24 39.61 -61.29
CA ILE A 13 -3.99 38.39 -61.13
C ILE A 13 -5.04 38.59 -60.04
N LEU A 14 -6.30 38.44 -60.48
CA LEU A 14 -7.54 38.46 -59.68
C LEU A 14 -7.45 37.49 -58.49
N GLY A 15 -7.67 37.99 -57.29
CA GLY A 15 -7.83 37.20 -56.11
C GLY A 15 -9.20 36.53 -56.09
N VAL A 16 -9.21 35.22 -56.12
CA VAL A 16 -10.38 34.42 -55.70
C VAL A 16 -10.26 34.17 -54.21
N VAL A 17 -11.04 34.89 -53.43
CA VAL A 17 -11.21 34.59 -51.98
C VAL A 17 -12.12 33.35 -51.89
N LEU A 18 -11.54 32.18 -51.73
CA LEU A 18 -12.21 30.99 -51.22
C LEU A 18 -12.34 31.16 -49.69
N ALA A 19 -13.52 31.58 -49.27
CA ALA A 19 -13.92 31.45 -47.86
C ALA A 19 -14.06 29.99 -47.51
N GLY A 20 -12.96 29.36 -47.11
CA GLY A 20 -12.98 28.08 -46.44
C GLY A 20 -13.49 28.30 -45.03
N CYS A 21 -14.73 27.97 -44.73
CA CYS A 21 -15.21 27.71 -43.38
C CYS A 21 -14.47 26.45 -42.85
N GLY A 22 -13.25 26.65 -42.34
CA GLY A 22 -12.65 25.68 -41.45
C GLY A 22 -13.37 25.83 -40.12
N SER A 23 -14.19 24.86 -39.78
CA SER A 23 -14.57 24.64 -38.40
C SER A 23 -13.27 24.38 -37.65
N GLU A 24 -12.79 25.36 -36.88
CA GLU A 24 -11.84 25.12 -35.80
C GLU A 24 -12.54 24.13 -34.84
N GLU A 25 -12.24 22.84 -34.97
CA GLU A 25 -12.45 21.92 -33.88
C GLU A 25 -11.68 22.54 -32.69
N LYS A 26 -12.41 23.07 -31.72
CA LYS A 26 -11.86 23.37 -30.41
C LYS A 26 -11.18 22.10 -29.95
N LYS A 27 -9.85 22.03 -30.01
CA LYS A 27 -9.08 21.01 -29.30
C LYS A 27 -9.48 21.17 -27.85
N GLU A 28 -10.35 20.31 -27.36
CA GLU A 28 -10.63 20.20 -25.94
C GLU A 28 -9.28 19.97 -25.27
N ASN A 29 -8.91 20.87 -24.38
CA ASN A 29 -7.66 20.74 -23.64
C ASN A 29 -7.75 19.45 -22.81
N LYS A 30 -6.89 18.47 -23.12
CA LYS A 30 -6.82 17.20 -22.40
C LYS A 30 -6.62 17.45 -20.90
N LYS A 31 -7.39 16.77 -20.09
CA LYS A 31 -7.23 16.75 -18.62
C LYS A 31 -6.13 15.74 -18.26
N VAL A 32 -4.94 16.26 -17.97
CA VAL A 32 -3.74 15.44 -17.71
C VAL A 32 -3.29 15.59 -16.27
N VAL A 33 -3.19 14.47 -15.56
CA VAL A 33 -2.48 14.40 -14.27
C VAL A 33 -1.03 14.08 -14.55
N LYS A 34 -0.13 14.96 -14.08
CA LYS A 34 1.33 14.80 -14.19
C LYS A 34 1.89 14.53 -12.80
N THR A 35 2.51 13.38 -12.61
CA THR A 35 3.03 12.95 -11.31
C THR A 35 4.40 12.30 -11.46
N ILE A 36 4.94 11.78 -10.37
CA ILE A 36 6.24 11.11 -10.34
C ILE A 36 6.16 9.70 -9.77
N MET A 37 7.18 8.91 -10.07
CA MET A 37 7.59 7.74 -9.33
C MET A 37 9.07 7.83 -8.99
N SER A 38 9.47 7.34 -7.80
CA SER A 38 10.86 7.44 -7.32
C SER A 38 11.80 6.38 -7.93
N MET A 39 11.25 5.30 -8.45
CA MET A 39 11.99 4.24 -9.15
C MET A 39 11.22 3.90 -10.41
N ASP A 40 11.96 3.44 -11.43
CA ASP A 40 11.35 3.02 -12.68
C ASP A 40 10.52 1.74 -12.51
N ILE A 41 9.64 1.46 -13.47
CA ILE A 41 8.89 0.22 -13.59
C ILE A 41 9.85 -0.97 -13.67
N ASP A 42 9.74 -1.91 -12.74
CA ASP A 42 10.58 -3.12 -12.73
C ASP A 42 10.06 -4.20 -13.71
N SER A 43 8.77 -4.23 -13.99
CA SER A 43 8.16 -5.11 -14.99
C SER A 43 6.85 -4.54 -15.52
N LEU A 44 6.56 -4.75 -16.81
CA LEU A 44 5.23 -4.57 -17.39
C LEU A 44 4.36 -5.83 -17.26
N ASN A 45 4.97 -6.97 -16.95
CA ASN A 45 4.26 -8.23 -16.71
C ASN A 45 3.77 -8.26 -15.25
N PRO A 46 2.46 -8.31 -14.99
CA PRO A 46 1.91 -8.23 -13.64
C PRO A 46 2.39 -9.34 -12.72
N TYR A 47 2.74 -10.51 -13.25
CA TYR A 47 3.19 -11.66 -12.46
C TYR A 47 4.69 -11.63 -12.13
N LYS A 48 5.43 -10.64 -12.65
CA LYS A 48 6.87 -10.42 -12.39
C LYS A 48 7.15 -9.13 -11.64
N MET A 49 6.13 -8.31 -11.35
CA MET A 49 6.27 -7.10 -10.54
C MET A 49 6.64 -7.48 -9.12
N VAL A 50 7.65 -6.82 -8.56
CA VAL A 50 8.10 -6.99 -7.17
C VAL A 50 8.19 -5.67 -6.42
N SER A 51 8.24 -4.55 -7.16
CA SER A 51 8.26 -3.21 -6.61
C SER A 51 6.86 -2.72 -6.27
N SER A 52 6.62 -2.38 -5.02
CA SER A 52 5.34 -1.78 -4.60
C SER A 52 5.03 -0.45 -5.34
N GLY A 53 6.05 0.27 -5.81
CA GLY A 53 5.87 1.47 -6.63
C GLY A 53 5.33 1.15 -8.03
N THR A 54 5.78 0.03 -8.63
CA THR A 54 5.22 -0.47 -9.89
C THR A 54 3.77 -0.93 -9.70
N GLU A 55 3.51 -1.75 -8.67
CA GLU A 55 2.16 -2.22 -8.33
C GLU A 55 1.20 -1.05 -8.12
N GLU A 56 1.61 -0.02 -7.36
CA GLU A 56 0.82 1.18 -7.06
C GLU A 56 0.23 1.84 -8.31
N ILE A 57 1.01 1.90 -9.38
CA ILE A 57 0.63 2.52 -10.64
C ILE A 57 -0.14 1.53 -11.54
N MET A 58 0.37 0.30 -11.65
CA MET A 58 -0.14 -0.68 -12.61
C MET A 58 -1.48 -1.30 -12.21
N MET A 59 -1.94 -1.13 -10.97
CA MET A 59 -3.32 -1.42 -10.54
C MET A 59 -4.38 -0.55 -11.25
N ASN A 60 -3.99 0.50 -11.97
CA ASN A 60 -4.90 1.24 -12.86
C ASN A 60 -5.02 0.59 -14.25
N VAL A 61 -4.11 -0.31 -14.58
CA VAL A 61 -4.04 -1.04 -15.86
C VAL A 61 -4.59 -2.45 -15.71
N PHE A 62 -4.27 -3.11 -14.60
CA PHE A 62 -4.67 -4.48 -14.32
C PHE A 62 -5.66 -4.55 -13.17
N GLU A 63 -6.64 -5.43 -13.30
CA GLU A 63 -7.61 -5.73 -12.25
C GLU A 63 -7.64 -7.24 -11.97
N GLY A 64 -7.95 -7.57 -10.73
CA GLY A 64 -8.21 -8.94 -10.30
C GLY A 64 -9.69 -9.30 -10.29
N LEU A 65 -10.02 -10.45 -9.74
CA LEU A 65 -11.41 -10.85 -9.49
C LEU A 65 -12.07 -9.96 -8.46
N VAL A 66 -11.29 -9.48 -7.49
CA VAL A 66 -11.68 -8.47 -6.49
C VAL A 66 -10.68 -7.32 -6.50
N MET A 67 -11.04 -6.20 -5.90
CA MET A 67 -10.18 -5.03 -5.76
C MET A 67 -10.21 -4.49 -4.33
N PRO A 68 -9.18 -3.73 -3.91
CA PRO A 68 -9.14 -3.12 -2.59
C PRO A 68 -10.27 -2.10 -2.37
N ASP A 69 -10.82 -2.10 -1.16
CA ASP A 69 -11.72 -1.04 -0.68
C ASP A 69 -10.95 -0.02 0.16
N VAL A 70 -11.44 1.22 0.19
CA VAL A 70 -10.87 2.32 0.98
C VAL A 70 -10.91 2.07 2.49
N ASP A 71 -11.81 1.21 2.97
CA ASP A 71 -12.01 0.89 4.38
C ASP A 71 -11.22 -0.34 4.88
N GLY A 72 -10.32 -0.87 4.05
CA GLY A 72 -9.45 -1.99 4.42
C GLY A 72 -10.00 -3.38 4.11
N GLY A 73 -11.06 -3.45 3.30
CA GLY A 73 -11.61 -4.69 2.77
C GLY A 73 -11.28 -4.89 1.30
N ILE A 74 -12.09 -5.75 0.68
CA ILE A 74 -12.13 -5.98 -0.76
C ILE A 74 -13.56 -5.85 -1.26
N ILE A 75 -13.70 -5.46 -2.51
CA ILE A 75 -14.98 -5.40 -3.23
C ILE A 75 -14.88 -6.18 -4.55
N PRO A 76 -16.00 -6.66 -5.09
CA PRO A 76 -16.05 -7.30 -6.41
C PRO A 76 -15.51 -6.40 -7.52
N ALA A 77 -14.66 -6.96 -8.40
CA ALA A 77 -14.10 -6.29 -9.58
C ALA A 77 -14.45 -7.07 -10.86
N VAL A 78 -13.52 -7.81 -11.47
CA VAL A 78 -13.83 -8.68 -12.64
C VAL A 78 -14.90 -9.72 -12.28
N ALA A 79 -14.86 -10.29 -11.09
CA ALA A 79 -16.00 -11.02 -10.55
C ALA A 79 -17.09 -10.06 -10.08
N LYS A 80 -18.35 -10.30 -10.45
CA LYS A 80 -19.50 -9.54 -9.93
C LYS A 80 -19.92 -10.01 -8.54
N ASP A 81 -19.60 -11.26 -8.20
CA ASP A 81 -19.88 -11.90 -6.91
C ASP A 81 -18.97 -13.09 -6.72
N TYR A 82 -18.82 -13.52 -5.48
CA TYR A 82 -18.12 -14.76 -5.12
C TYR A 82 -18.78 -15.45 -3.93
N LYS A 83 -18.59 -16.76 -3.86
CA LYS A 83 -19.07 -17.59 -2.74
C LYS A 83 -17.91 -18.45 -2.21
N ILE A 84 -17.91 -18.64 -0.91
CA ILE A 84 -16.98 -19.54 -0.22
C ILE A 84 -17.81 -20.65 0.39
N SER A 85 -17.42 -21.92 0.17
CA SER A 85 -18.10 -23.07 0.78
C SER A 85 -17.95 -23.06 2.31
N ASP A 86 -18.88 -23.73 3.01
CA ASP A 86 -18.91 -23.78 4.48
C ASP A 86 -17.62 -24.39 5.08
N ASP A 87 -16.94 -25.25 4.35
CA ASP A 87 -15.65 -25.83 4.74
C ASP A 87 -14.44 -24.95 4.40
N GLY A 88 -14.66 -23.80 3.72
CA GLY A 88 -13.62 -22.87 3.32
C GLY A 88 -12.68 -23.37 2.24
N LEU A 89 -13.00 -24.50 1.58
CA LEU A 89 -12.14 -25.12 0.57
C LEU A 89 -12.43 -24.69 -0.85
N THR A 90 -13.65 -24.23 -1.12
CA THR A 90 -14.09 -23.92 -2.49
C THR A 90 -14.49 -22.48 -2.62
N TYR A 91 -13.89 -21.79 -3.58
CA TYR A 91 -14.18 -20.41 -3.96
C TYR A 91 -14.80 -20.40 -5.35
N THR A 92 -16.05 -19.96 -5.46
CA THR A 92 -16.77 -19.85 -6.73
C THR A 92 -16.94 -18.39 -7.09
N PHE A 93 -16.41 -17.98 -8.24
CA PHE A 93 -16.46 -16.62 -8.75
C PHE A 93 -17.42 -16.53 -9.92
N THR A 94 -18.39 -15.60 -9.86
CA THR A 94 -19.24 -15.28 -10.99
C THR A 94 -18.68 -14.08 -11.74
N ILE A 95 -18.25 -14.28 -12.96
CA ILE A 95 -17.60 -13.25 -13.78
C ILE A 95 -18.64 -12.28 -14.35
N ARG A 96 -18.28 -10.99 -14.45
CA ARG A 96 -19.14 -9.97 -15.07
C ARG A 96 -19.25 -10.19 -16.56
N ASP A 97 -20.44 -9.91 -17.06
CA ASP A 97 -20.67 -9.80 -18.50
C ASP A 97 -20.10 -8.46 -19.02
N ASN A 98 -19.76 -8.42 -20.31
CA ASN A 98 -19.37 -7.18 -21.02
C ASN A 98 -18.07 -6.49 -20.56
N ILE A 99 -17.16 -7.19 -19.89
CA ILE A 99 -15.81 -6.70 -19.68
C ILE A 99 -15.01 -6.88 -20.97
N LYS A 100 -14.25 -5.84 -21.33
CA LYS A 100 -13.28 -5.90 -22.43
C LYS A 100 -11.87 -5.64 -21.93
N PHE A 101 -10.94 -6.37 -22.47
CA PHE A 101 -9.53 -6.03 -22.37
C PHE A 101 -9.18 -4.78 -23.18
N HIS A 102 -8.01 -4.21 -22.91
CA HIS A 102 -7.53 -2.99 -23.57
C HIS A 102 -7.38 -3.12 -25.11
N ASN A 103 -7.23 -4.33 -25.61
CA ASN A 103 -7.21 -4.64 -27.06
C ASN A 103 -8.62 -4.73 -27.69
N GLY A 104 -9.69 -4.58 -26.89
CA GLY A 104 -11.08 -4.62 -27.32
C GLY A 104 -11.72 -6.02 -27.29
N ASN A 105 -10.95 -7.08 -27.02
CA ASN A 105 -11.47 -8.43 -26.93
C ASN A 105 -12.28 -8.61 -25.63
N PRO A 106 -13.38 -9.36 -25.66
CA PRO A 106 -14.16 -9.65 -24.47
C PRO A 106 -13.35 -10.54 -23.51
N LEU A 107 -13.48 -10.31 -22.21
CA LEU A 107 -12.99 -11.21 -21.17
C LEU A 107 -13.99 -12.35 -21.00
N ASP A 108 -13.50 -13.58 -20.94
CA ASP A 108 -14.28 -14.77 -20.65
C ASP A 108 -13.68 -15.61 -19.50
N VAL A 109 -14.34 -16.71 -19.14
CA VAL A 109 -13.93 -17.61 -18.06
C VAL A 109 -12.60 -18.34 -18.35
N LYS A 110 -12.19 -18.44 -19.63
CA LYS A 110 -10.92 -19.08 -19.99
C LYS A 110 -9.74 -18.18 -19.64
N ASP A 111 -9.89 -16.86 -19.81
CA ASP A 111 -8.89 -15.87 -19.39
C ASP A 111 -8.68 -15.91 -17.87
N VAL A 112 -9.77 -16.06 -17.13
CA VAL A 112 -9.73 -16.21 -15.67
C VAL A 112 -9.04 -17.51 -15.28
N GLU A 113 -9.43 -18.64 -15.89
CA GLU A 113 -8.79 -19.93 -15.66
C GLU A 113 -7.30 -19.87 -15.99
N PHE A 114 -6.92 -19.32 -17.15
CA PHE A 114 -5.53 -19.14 -17.56
C PHE A 114 -4.75 -18.33 -16.53
N SER A 115 -5.27 -17.17 -16.13
CA SER A 115 -4.62 -16.28 -15.16
C SER A 115 -4.39 -16.98 -13.82
N LEU A 116 -5.39 -17.69 -13.30
CA LEU A 116 -5.28 -18.46 -12.05
C LEU A 116 -4.27 -19.61 -12.17
N ARG A 117 -4.23 -20.32 -13.30
CA ARG A 117 -3.24 -21.37 -13.57
C ARG A 117 -1.82 -20.81 -13.64
N LYS A 118 -1.66 -19.64 -14.28
CA LYS A 118 -0.37 -18.94 -14.37
C LYS A 118 0.12 -18.53 -12.97
N MET A 119 -0.75 -17.86 -12.19
CA MET A 119 -0.44 -17.45 -10.82
C MET A 119 -0.08 -18.62 -9.90
N SER A 120 -0.72 -19.78 -10.08
CA SER A 120 -0.48 -20.99 -9.28
C SER A 120 0.71 -21.83 -9.75
N GLY A 121 1.41 -21.42 -10.80
CA GLY A 121 2.53 -22.17 -11.37
C GLY A 121 2.14 -23.41 -12.20
N ARG A 122 0.84 -23.57 -12.54
CA ARG A 122 0.34 -24.73 -13.29
C ARG A 122 0.62 -24.65 -14.79
N GLU A 123 1.07 -23.51 -15.27
CA GLU A 123 1.57 -23.27 -16.63
C GLU A 123 3.09 -23.52 -16.77
N GLY A 124 3.71 -24.22 -15.81
CA GLY A 124 5.13 -24.56 -15.83
C GLY A 124 6.05 -23.56 -15.13
N ASP A 125 5.47 -22.57 -14.45
CA ASP A 125 6.19 -21.57 -13.66
C ASP A 125 6.19 -21.90 -12.16
N THR A 126 6.91 -21.12 -11.38
CA THR A 126 6.74 -21.10 -9.92
C THR A 126 5.49 -20.27 -9.58
N PRO A 127 4.75 -20.60 -8.50
CA PRO A 127 3.64 -19.77 -8.07
C PRO A 127 4.08 -18.33 -7.86
N ALA A 128 3.29 -17.36 -8.37
CA ALA A 128 3.59 -15.93 -8.26
C ALA A 128 3.70 -15.47 -6.81
N GLN A 129 2.89 -16.07 -5.93
CA GLN A 129 2.96 -15.88 -4.48
C GLN A 129 2.71 -17.22 -3.77
N ALA A 130 3.26 -17.36 -2.57
CA ALA A 130 3.18 -18.60 -1.79
C ALA A 130 1.75 -19.11 -1.54
N MET A 131 0.77 -18.18 -1.44
CA MET A 131 -0.64 -18.53 -1.20
C MET A 131 -1.30 -19.24 -2.37
N PHE A 132 -0.85 -18.99 -3.60
CA PHE A 132 -1.36 -19.69 -4.79
C PHE A 132 -0.94 -21.17 -4.84
N ALA A 133 0.11 -21.55 -4.11
CA ALA A 133 0.51 -22.95 -3.97
C ALA A 133 -0.57 -23.79 -3.23
N ASN A 134 -1.48 -23.15 -2.49
CA ASN A 134 -2.62 -23.79 -1.83
C ASN A 134 -3.75 -24.19 -2.80
N ILE A 135 -3.73 -23.71 -4.03
CA ILE A 135 -4.72 -24.09 -5.05
C ILE A 135 -4.53 -25.57 -5.39
N LYS A 136 -5.58 -26.38 -5.16
CA LYS A 136 -5.64 -27.79 -5.51
C LYS A 136 -6.15 -28.00 -6.93
N ASP A 137 -7.20 -27.26 -7.33
CA ASP A 137 -7.79 -27.35 -8.66
C ASP A 137 -8.47 -26.05 -9.09
N ILE A 138 -8.63 -25.85 -10.41
CA ILE A 138 -9.30 -24.72 -11.03
C ILE A 138 -10.21 -25.27 -12.11
N LYS A 139 -11.50 -24.93 -12.10
CA LYS A 139 -12.50 -25.44 -13.03
C LYS A 139 -13.44 -24.34 -13.51
N ILE A 140 -13.74 -24.35 -14.79
CA ILE A 140 -14.91 -23.64 -15.33
C ILE A 140 -16.14 -24.46 -14.98
N THR A 141 -17.06 -23.91 -14.21
CA THR A 141 -18.26 -24.61 -13.70
C THR A 141 -19.55 -24.08 -14.30
N GLY A 142 -19.49 -23.03 -15.12
CA GLY A 142 -20.62 -22.45 -15.85
C GLY A 142 -20.14 -21.50 -16.92
N ASP A 143 -21.08 -20.94 -17.71
CA ASP A 143 -20.76 -20.00 -18.79
C ASP A 143 -19.99 -18.77 -18.30
N ASN A 144 -20.30 -18.29 -17.08
CA ASN A 144 -19.66 -17.15 -16.43
C ASN A 144 -19.14 -17.51 -15.02
N GLU A 145 -18.76 -18.76 -14.79
CA GLU A 145 -18.41 -19.22 -13.44
C GLU A 145 -17.10 -20.00 -13.44
N VAL A 146 -16.20 -19.61 -12.51
CA VAL A 146 -14.94 -20.30 -12.26
C VAL A 146 -14.86 -20.67 -10.79
N THR A 147 -14.49 -21.92 -10.53
CA THR A 147 -14.34 -22.45 -9.17
C THR A 147 -12.87 -22.80 -8.92
N VAL A 148 -12.38 -22.36 -7.76
CA VAL A 148 -11.05 -22.68 -7.24
C VAL A 148 -11.19 -23.54 -6.01
N GLU A 149 -10.61 -24.74 -6.02
CA GLU A 149 -10.52 -25.64 -4.89
C GLU A 149 -9.16 -25.49 -4.20
N LEU A 150 -9.13 -25.34 -2.88
CA LEU A 150 -7.93 -25.24 -2.06
C LEU A 150 -7.59 -26.60 -1.44
N SER A 151 -6.30 -26.85 -1.18
CA SER A 151 -5.82 -28.03 -0.47
C SER A 151 -6.13 -27.98 1.03
N GLN A 152 -6.24 -26.76 1.60
CA GLN A 152 -6.64 -26.49 2.98
C GLN A 152 -7.37 -25.15 3.05
N PRO A 153 -8.30 -24.95 4.00
CA PRO A 153 -8.98 -23.69 4.16
C PRO A 153 -7.99 -22.55 4.43
N ASP A 154 -8.21 -21.42 3.79
CA ASP A 154 -7.40 -20.21 3.98
C ASP A 154 -8.24 -18.96 3.72
N SER A 155 -8.72 -18.32 4.78
CA SER A 155 -9.54 -17.10 4.67
C SER A 155 -8.79 -15.89 4.09
N ALA A 156 -7.46 -15.95 4.05
CA ALA A 156 -6.61 -14.92 3.43
C ALA A 156 -6.57 -15.06 1.90
N PHE A 157 -6.94 -16.22 1.36
CA PHE A 157 -6.85 -16.50 -0.07
C PHE A 157 -7.64 -15.49 -0.95
N ILE A 158 -8.81 -15.05 -0.48
CA ILE A 158 -9.62 -14.09 -1.24
C ILE A 158 -8.90 -12.77 -1.52
N TYR A 159 -8.01 -12.32 -0.64
CA TYR A 159 -7.24 -11.08 -0.83
C TYR A 159 -6.18 -11.20 -1.94
N SER A 160 -5.74 -12.42 -2.25
CA SER A 160 -4.84 -12.67 -3.39
C SER A 160 -5.55 -12.59 -4.74
N MET A 161 -6.86 -12.60 -4.74
CA MET A 161 -7.66 -12.44 -5.96
C MET A 161 -7.69 -10.99 -6.47
N THR A 162 -6.93 -10.09 -5.88
CA THR A 162 -6.58 -8.77 -6.42
C THR A 162 -5.52 -8.83 -7.53
N GLU A 163 -4.86 -9.98 -7.70
CA GLU A 163 -3.88 -10.18 -8.77
C GLU A 163 -4.53 -10.16 -10.16
N ALA A 164 -3.74 -9.71 -11.14
CA ALA A 164 -4.21 -9.40 -12.48
C ALA A 164 -4.86 -10.57 -13.23
N ILE A 165 -6.02 -10.32 -13.86
CA ILE A 165 -6.56 -11.17 -14.92
C ILE A 165 -6.09 -10.62 -16.26
N VAL A 166 -5.48 -11.47 -17.07
CA VAL A 166 -4.91 -11.13 -18.37
C VAL A 166 -5.46 -12.03 -19.47
N PRO A 167 -5.48 -11.58 -20.73
CA PRO A 167 -6.01 -12.41 -21.84
C PRO A 167 -5.09 -13.60 -22.13
N ASP A 168 -5.67 -14.77 -22.32
CA ASP A 168 -4.95 -16.00 -22.67
C ASP A 168 -4.12 -15.87 -23.95
N GLU A 169 -4.66 -15.18 -24.96
CA GLU A 169 -3.93 -14.92 -26.20
C GLU A 169 -2.67 -14.06 -26.01
N ASN A 170 -2.52 -13.36 -24.89
CA ASN A 170 -1.36 -12.52 -24.59
C ASN A 170 -0.26 -13.24 -23.80
N ARG A 171 -0.40 -14.55 -23.54
CA ARG A 171 0.48 -15.35 -22.66
C ARG A 171 1.98 -15.20 -22.93
N ASP A 172 2.36 -15.12 -24.23
CA ASP A 172 3.75 -15.05 -24.67
C ASP A 172 4.29 -13.62 -24.80
N SER A 173 3.45 -12.61 -24.61
CA SER A 173 3.80 -11.21 -24.80
C SER A 173 3.60 -10.30 -23.58
N LEU A 174 3.25 -10.85 -22.43
CA LEU A 174 3.00 -10.10 -21.18
C LEU A 174 4.12 -9.14 -20.79
N ASP A 175 5.38 -9.50 -21.06
CA ASP A 175 6.54 -8.66 -20.74
C ASP A 175 6.63 -7.38 -21.61
N LYS A 176 5.94 -7.35 -22.77
CA LYS A 176 5.99 -6.26 -23.74
C LYS A 176 4.66 -5.57 -23.98
N ASN A 177 3.59 -6.25 -23.69
CA ASN A 177 2.24 -5.87 -24.06
C ASN A 177 1.31 -5.93 -22.84
N PRO A 178 1.31 -4.87 -22.00
CA PRO A 178 0.54 -4.85 -20.75
C PRO A 178 -0.95 -4.62 -21.03
N ILE A 179 -1.64 -5.69 -21.39
CA ILE A 179 -3.08 -5.69 -21.67
C ILE A 179 -3.83 -6.16 -20.42
N GLY A 180 -4.61 -5.27 -19.81
CA GLY A 180 -5.50 -5.52 -18.68
C GLY A 180 -6.93 -5.09 -18.97
N THR A 181 -7.74 -5.01 -17.92
CA THR A 181 -9.14 -4.56 -17.95
C THR A 181 -9.35 -3.21 -17.31
N GLY A 182 -8.30 -2.60 -16.76
CA GLY A 182 -8.35 -1.42 -15.91
C GLY A 182 -8.87 -0.15 -16.60
N ALA A 183 -9.12 0.88 -15.78
CA ALA A 183 -9.62 2.17 -16.24
C ALA A 183 -8.63 2.94 -17.11
N PHE A 184 -7.36 2.55 -17.12
CA PHE A 184 -6.32 3.14 -17.95
C PHE A 184 -5.56 2.06 -18.73
N LYS A 185 -5.06 2.45 -19.91
CA LYS A 185 -4.19 1.66 -20.80
C LYS A 185 -2.79 2.26 -20.80
N VAL A 186 -1.77 1.45 -20.95
CA VAL A 186 -0.41 1.95 -21.22
C VAL A 186 -0.36 2.52 -22.63
N ALA A 187 -0.19 3.83 -22.76
CA ALA A 187 -0.05 4.50 -24.04
C ALA A 187 1.41 4.50 -24.52
N SER A 188 2.37 4.74 -23.61
CA SER A 188 3.80 4.63 -23.88
C SER A 188 4.60 4.39 -22.61
N TYR A 189 5.75 3.75 -22.76
CA TYR A 189 6.75 3.58 -21.70
C TYR A 189 8.14 3.89 -22.24
N GLU A 190 8.75 4.92 -21.71
CA GLU A 190 10.11 5.34 -21.98
C GLU A 190 10.96 5.02 -20.76
N LYS A 191 11.74 3.95 -20.86
CA LYS A 191 12.52 3.40 -19.74
C LYS A 191 13.35 4.49 -19.04
N GLU A 192 13.30 4.51 -17.70
CA GLU A 192 13.99 5.46 -16.83
C GLU A 192 13.56 6.93 -17.03
N GLN A 193 12.51 7.19 -17.79
CA GLN A 193 12.05 8.54 -18.10
C GLN A 193 10.58 8.74 -17.72
N LYS A 194 9.66 8.05 -18.43
CA LYS A 194 8.24 8.33 -18.31
C LYS A 194 7.37 7.14 -18.69
N LEU A 195 6.34 6.90 -17.89
CA LEU A 195 5.19 6.09 -18.26
C LEU A 195 4.00 7.02 -18.54
N THR A 196 3.31 6.79 -19.66
CA THR A 196 2.06 7.48 -19.98
C THR A 196 0.91 6.48 -20.01
N LEU A 197 -0.11 6.77 -19.21
CA LEU A 197 -1.37 6.05 -19.22
C LEU A 197 -2.43 6.92 -19.91
N THR A 198 -3.32 6.30 -20.69
CA THR A 198 -4.48 6.96 -21.29
C THR A 198 -5.77 6.27 -20.83
N LYS A 199 -6.85 7.03 -20.68
CA LYS A 199 -8.13 6.48 -20.23
C LYS A 199 -8.64 5.36 -21.13
N ASN A 200 -9.29 4.38 -20.54
CA ASN A 200 -9.98 3.31 -21.23
C ASN A 200 -11.45 3.69 -21.42
N ASP A 201 -11.83 4.14 -22.62
CA ASP A 201 -13.22 4.54 -22.91
C ASP A 201 -14.20 3.34 -22.91
N ASP A 202 -13.70 2.10 -23.03
CA ASP A 202 -14.49 0.87 -22.92
C ASP A 202 -14.51 0.28 -21.51
N TYR A 203 -14.01 1.03 -20.48
CA TYR A 203 -13.96 0.53 -19.12
C TYR A 203 -15.37 0.14 -18.63
N TRP A 204 -15.47 -1.02 -18.03
CA TRP A 204 -16.73 -1.60 -17.53
C TRP A 204 -17.29 -0.90 -16.29
N GLY A 205 -16.44 -0.23 -15.49
CA GLY A 205 -16.79 0.48 -14.27
C GLY A 205 -17.03 1.98 -14.50
N GLU A 206 -16.85 2.79 -13.44
CA GLU A 206 -16.93 4.24 -13.54
C GLU A 206 -15.75 4.77 -14.37
N LYS A 207 -16.05 5.39 -15.50
CA LYS A 207 -15.03 5.90 -16.44
C LYS A 207 -14.20 7.02 -15.81
N ALA A 208 -12.92 7.04 -16.11
CA ALA A 208 -12.02 8.11 -15.67
C ALA A 208 -12.47 9.48 -16.20
N LYS A 209 -12.37 10.50 -15.33
CA LYS A 209 -12.71 11.89 -15.65
C LYS A 209 -11.50 12.69 -16.14
N ILE A 210 -10.30 12.10 -16.09
CA ILE A 210 -9.06 12.63 -16.67
C ILE A 210 -8.72 11.81 -17.92
N ASP A 211 -8.03 12.42 -18.87
CA ASP A 211 -7.72 11.78 -20.15
C ASP A 211 -6.43 10.97 -20.10
N ASP A 212 -5.38 11.57 -19.55
CA ASP A 212 -4.05 10.93 -19.49
C ASP A 212 -3.43 11.11 -18.09
N VAL A 213 -2.51 10.20 -17.75
CA VAL A 213 -1.62 10.31 -16.61
C VAL A 213 -0.17 10.20 -17.11
N GLU A 214 0.62 11.24 -16.90
CA GLU A 214 2.06 11.25 -17.17
C GLU A 214 2.83 11.03 -15.88
N ILE A 215 3.63 9.99 -15.79
CA ILE A 215 4.35 9.57 -14.60
C ILE A 215 5.84 9.63 -14.89
N PHE A 216 6.52 10.63 -14.33
CA PHE A 216 7.95 10.86 -14.56
C PHE A 216 8.80 10.09 -13.55
N VAL A 217 9.82 9.37 -14.02
CA VAL A 217 10.81 8.76 -13.13
C VAL A 217 11.68 9.86 -12.52
N THR A 218 11.57 10.06 -11.22
CA THR A 218 12.24 11.14 -10.50
C THR A 218 12.75 10.64 -9.14
N PRO A 219 13.97 10.03 -9.10
CA PRO A 219 14.48 9.40 -7.86
C PRO A 219 14.81 10.40 -6.75
N ASN A 220 15.18 11.63 -7.11
CA ASN A 220 15.56 12.64 -6.13
C ASN A 220 14.33 13.43 -5.66
N ALA A 221 14.05 13.36 -4.35
CA ALA A 221 12.89 14.01 -3.73
C ALA A 221 12.89 15.54 -3.85
N GLU A 222 14.08 16.18 -3.81
CA GLU A 222 14.21 17.63 -4.01
C GLU A 222 13.84 18.02 -5.43
N THR A 223 14.34 17.27 -6.42
CA THR A 223 13.97 17.46 -7.83
C THR A 223 12.47 17.30 -8.04
N ALA A 224 11.86 16.29 -7.44
CA ALA A 224 10.42 16.05 -7.51
C ALA A 224 9.61 17.23 -6.93
N PHE A 225 10.07 17.77 -5.80
CA PHE A 225 9.46 18.92 -5.17
C PHE A 225 9.56 20.20 -6.03
N LEU A 226 10.73 20.44 -6.64
CA LEU A 226 10.95 21.57 -7.55
C LEU A 226 10.10 21.46 -8.83
N LYS A 227 9.90 20.25 -9.37
CA LYS A 227 9.00 19.99 -10.50
C LYS A 227 7.53 20.39 -10.15
N LEU A 228 7.08 20.13 -8.94
CA LEU A 228 5.75 20.59 -8.49
C LEU A 228 5.69 22.12 -8.42
N LEU A 229 6.69 22.76 -7.81
CA LEU A 229 6.71 24.23 -7.68
C LEU A 229 6.79 24.95 -9.04
N SER A 230 7.47 24.35 -10.03
CA SER A 230 7.60 24.90 -11.39
C SER A 230 6.36 24.64 -12.27
N GLY A 231 5.42 23.79 -11.84
CA GLY A 231 4.28 23.36 -12.66
C GLY A 231 4.63 22.31 -13.73
N GLU A 232 5.82 21.71 -13.69
CA GLU A 232 6.16 20.58 -14.58
C GLU A 232 5.30 19.35 -14.24
N ILE A 233 4.99 19.17 -12.96
CA ILE A 233 3.99 18.21 -12.47
C ILE A 233 2.90 18.94 -11.69
N ASN A 234 1.70 18.37 -11.63
CA ASN A 234 0.56 18.94 -10.91
C ASN A 234 0.10 18.07 -9.73
N MET A 235 0.79 16.95 -9.48
CA MET A 235 0.55 16.08 -8.33
C MET A 235 1.89 15.47 -7.85
N LEU A 236 2.18 15.60 -6.55
CA LEU A 236 3.37 15.02 -5.93
C LEU A 236 2.94 14.16 -4.72
N PRO A 237 3.00 12.82 -4.84
CA PRO A 237 2.82 11.92 -3.71
C PRO A 237 4.04 11.94 -2.76
N ARG A 238 3.82 11.59 -1.49
CA ARG A 238 4.87 11.42 -0.46
C ARG A 238 5.74 12.66 -0.22
N VAL A 239 5.08 13.82 -0.07
CA VAL A 239 5.76 15.08 0.31
C VAL A 239 6.37 14.93 1.71
N ASP A 240 7.60 15.43 1.89
CA ASP A 240 8.22 15.54 3.21
C ASP A 240 7.38 16.47 4.12
N SER A 241 7.01 15.98 5.29
CA SER A 241 6.22 16.71 6.28
C SER A 241 6.80 18.07 6.65
N LYS A 242 8.12 18.20 6.64
CA LYS A 242 8.83 19.45 6.95
C LYS A 242 8.62 20.54 5.91
N ARG A 243 8.27 20.16 4.68
CA ARG A 243 8.11 21.06 3.54
C ARG A 243 6.66 21.47 3.24
N VAL A 244 5.69 20.91 3.97
CA VAL A 244 4.26 21.19 3.73
C VAL A 244 3.93 22.70 3.79
N ASN A 245 4.60 23.44 4.68
CA ASN A 245 4.39 24.88 4.83
C ASN A 245 4.82 25.72 3.60
N GLU A 246 5.60 25.16 2.69
CA GLU A 246 6.01 25.78 1.42
C GLU A 246 4.93 25.67 0.34
N LEU A 247 3.94 24.78 0.52
CA LEU A 247 2.92 24.40 -0.48
C LEU A 247 1.61 25.18 -0.37
N LYS A 248 1.65 26.46 0.02
CA LYS A 248 0.44 27.30 0.23
C LYS A 248 -0.44 27.46 -1.02
N ASN A 249 0.14 27.33 -2.20
CA ASN A 249 -0.56 27.44 -3.48
C ASN A 249 -1.17 26.10 -3.95
N PHE A 250 -0.86 25.02 -3.28
CA PHE A 250 -1.34 23.68 -3.61
C PHE A 250 -2.38 23.20 -2.60
N LYS A 251 -3.18 22.25 -3.00
CA LYS A 251 -4.01 21.44 -2.12
C LYS A 251 -3.15 20.31 -1.58
N THR A 252 -3.18 20.09 -0.26
CA THR A 252 -2.52 18.94 0.37
C THR A 252 -3.57 18.03 0.99
N VAL A 253 -3.44 16.74 0.71
CA VAL A 253 -4.24 15.68 1.34
C VAL A 253 -3.30 14.80 2.13
N SER A 254 -3.69 14.47 3.36
CA SER A 254 -2.92 13.55 4.20
C SER A 254 -3.79 12.37 4.64
N GLY A 255 -3.20 11.18 4.68
CA GLY A 255 -3.88 9.97 5.09
C GLY A 255 -2.93 8.95 5.73
N ALA A 256 -3.50 7.94 6.34
CA ALA A 256 -2.75 6.84 6.93
C ALA A 256 -1.92 6.08 5.88
N GLN A 257 -0.72 5.70 6.25
CA GLN A 257 0.16 4.88 5.41
C GLN A 257 -0.16 3.38 5.53
N ASN A 258 -1.00 2.99 6.49
CA ASN A 258 -1.17 1.62 6.94
C ASN A 258 0.17 1.02 7.43
N THR A 259 0.89 1.78 8.24
CA THR A 259 2.16 1.37 8.84
C THR A 259 2.07 1.51 10.35
N VAL A 260 2.43 0.47 11.06
CA VAL A 260 2.51 0.50 12.53
C VAL A 260 3.96 0.70 12.92
N GLN A 261 4.35 1.93 13.31
CA GLN A 261 5.60 2.17 14.01
C GLN A 261 5.43 1.75 15.47
N LEU A 262 6.38 0.97 15.96
CA LEU A 262 6.31 0.40 17.30
C LEU A 262 7.69 0.25 17.94
N LEU A 263 7.72 0.26 19.27
CA LEU A 263 8.80 -0.28 20.08
C LEU A 263 8.44 -1.73 20.44
N ALA A 264 9.04 -2.68 19.73
CA ALA A 264 8.89 -4.10 20.05
C ALA A 264 9.77 -4.47 21.24
N LEU A 265 9.16 -5.06 22.25
CA LEU A 265 9.82 -5.60 23.41
C LEU A 265 9.99 -7.11 23.23
N ASN A 266 11.19 -7.63 23.46
CA ASN A 266 11.41 -9.07 23.43
C ASN A 266 10.83 -9.71 24.71
N ASN A 267 9.67 -10.32 24.63
CA ASN A 267 8.95 -10.85 25.78
C ASN A 267 9.66 -12.06 26.46
N LYS A 268 10.77 -12.55 25.90
CA LYS A 268 11.66 -13.54 26.54
C LYS A 268 12.89 -12.90 27.19
N PHE A 269 13.12 -11.61 27.00
CA PHE A 269 14.16 -10.90 27.75
C PHE A 269 13.72 -10.77 29.21
N GLU A 270 14.63 -10.99 30.14
CA GLU A 270 14.31 -11.16 31.56
C GLU A 270 13.34 -10.07 32.08
N SER A 271 13.70 -8.80 31.95
CA SER A 271 12.85 -7.69 32.41
C SER A 271 11.52 -7.60 31.67
N PHE A 272 11.52 -7.84 30.33
CA PHE A 272 10.31 -7.78 29.51
C PHE A 272 9.47 -9.05 29.54
N SER A 273 9.88 -10.09 30.26
CA SER A 273 9.01 -11.22 30.56
C SER A 273 7.90 -10.83 31.56
N HIS A 274 8.13 -9.79 32.39
CA HIS A 274 7.18 -9.24 33.33
C HIS A 274 6.21 -8.27 32.63
N LYS A 275 4.91 -8.57 32.69
CA LYS A 275 3.86 -7.71 32.11
C LYS A 275 3.90 -6.29 32.67
N GLU A 276 4.11 -6.19 34.00
CA GLU A 276 4.17 -4.91 34.73
C GLU A 276 5.28 -4.00 34.21
N VAL A 277 6.43 -4.56 33.80
CA VAL A 277 7.52 -3.78 33.20
C VAL A 277 7.11 -3.27 31.83
N ARG A 278 6.47 -4.10 31.00
CA ARG A 278 5.99 -3.68 29.68
C ARG A 278 4.88 -2.63 29.79
N GLU A 279 3.97 -2.77 30.75
CA GLU A 279 2.95 -1.76 31.07
C GLU A 279 3.60 -0.44 31.49
N ALA A 280 4.60 -0.47 32.37
CA ALA A 280 5.32 0.70 32.82
C ALA A 280 6.00 1.44 31.65
N ILE A 281 6.69 0.71 30.76
CA ILE A 281 7.28 1.29 29.54
C ILE A 281 6.22 1.96 28.67
N ASN A 282 5.05 1.35 28.48
CA ASN A 282 3.97 1.92 27.69
C ASN A 282 3.42 3.21 28.33
N LEU A 283 3.17 3.21 29.64
CA LEU A 283 2.68 4.37 30.39
C LEU A 283 3.69 5.52 30.47
N ALA A 284 4.99 5.24 30.42
CA ALA A 284 6.02 6.27 30.47
C ALA A 284 6.14 7.07 29.16
N ILE A 285 5.69 6.53 28.02
CA ILE A 285 5.90 7.09 26.69
C ILE A 285 4.77 8.03 26.29
N ASP A 286 5.12 9.28 25.97
CA ASP A 286 4.23 10.28 25.37
C ASP A 286 4.28 10.16 23.85
N LYS A 287 3.31 9.44 23.29
CA LYS A 287 3.19 9.19 21.84
C LYS A 287 2.84 10.48 21.08
N ASP A 288 2.05 11.38 21.67
CA ASP A 288 1.67 12.65 21.04
C ASP A 288 2.89 13.58 20.91
N ALA A 289 3.76 13.62 21.93
CA ALA A 289 5.04 14.33 21.85
C ALA A 289 5.96 13.73 20.78
N ILE A 290 6.02 12.41 20.63
CA ILE A 290 6.78 11.75 19.57
C ILE A 290 6.26 12.17 18.19
N ILE A 291 4.94 12.07 17.96
CA ILE A 291 4.32 12.47 16.69
C ILE A 291 4.61 13.94 16.39
N LYS A 292 4.49 14.81 17.36
CA LYS A 292 4.78 16.24 17.22
C LYS A 292 6.24 16.51 16.86
N ASN A 293 7.19 15.91 17.58
CA ASN A 293 8.61 16.22 17.46
C ASN A 293 9.27 15.51 16.27
N VAL A 294 8.83 14.29 15.94
CA VAL A 294 9.43 13.49 14.85
C VAL A 294 8.74 13.76 13.51
N MET A 295 7.41 13.89 13.50
CA MET A 295 6.59 14.00 12.28
C MET A 295 5.91 15.37 12.11
N GLY A 296 6.20 16.37 12.95
CA GLY A 296 5.54 17.67 12.87
C GLY A 296 4.01 17.60 13.09
N GLY A 297 3.53 16.60 13.82
CA GLY A 297 2.11 16.34 14.06
C GLY A 297 1.42 15.48 12.99
N LEU A 298 2.16 15.03 11.97
CA LEU A 298 1.62 14.26 10.85
C LEU A 298 1.74 12.73 11.11
N GLY A 299 1.05 12.27 12.12
CA GLY A 299 0.91 10.87 12.49
C GLY A 299 -0.45 10.59 13.10
N ILE A 300 -0.90 9.36 13.04
CA ILE A 300 -2.07 8.86 13.77
C ILE A 300 -1.52 8.07 14.95
N LYS A 301 -1.85 8.50 16.17
CA LYS A 301 -1.46 7.77 17.39
C LYS A 301 -2.06 6.36 17.36
N LEU A 302 -1.28 5.35 17.71
CA LEU A 302 -1.72 3.96 17.77
C LEU A 302 -1.72 3.42 19.20
N GLU A 303 -2.76 2.65 19.50
CA GLU A 303 -2.89 1.90 20.74
C GLU A 303 -3.02 0.38 20.48
N THR A 304 -2.94 -0.02 19.23
CA THR A 304 -3.00 -1.41 18.76
C THR A 304 -2.03 -1.64 17.62
N ASN A 305 -1.82 -2.91 17.29
CA ASN A 305 -0.95 -3.37 16.22
C ASN A 305 -1.53 -3.22 14.79
N MET A 306 -2.62 -2.49 14.64
CA MET A 306 -3.30 -2.28 13.37
C MET A 306 -3.63 -0.81 13.17
N SER A 307 -3.43 -0.29 11.96
CA SER A 307 -3.82 1.07 11.61
C SER A 307 -5.34 1.23 11.56
N PRO A 308 -5.89 2.36 12.05
CA PRO A 308 -7.33 2.67 11.92
C PRO A 308 -7.84 2.78 10.48
N ILE A 309 -6.98 2.85 9.46
CA ILE A 309 -7.42 2.78 8.06
C ILE A 309 -8.05 1.42 7.74
N MET A 310 -7.68 0.37 8.49
CA MET A 310 -8.29 -0.95 8.43
C MET A 310 -9.58 -0.99 9.25
N LYS A 311 -10.48 -0.06 9.02
CA LYS A 311 -11.70 0.21 9.84
C LYS A 311 -12.49 -1.03 10.18
N LYS A 312 -12.63 -1.94 9.22
CA LYS A 312 -13.40 -3.17 9.36
C LYS A 312 -12.84 -4.09 10.45
N TYR A 313 -11.53 -4.12 10.59
CA TYR A 313 -10.80 -5.09 11.41
C TYR A 313 -10.14 -4.48 12.63
N CYS A 314 -9.84 -3.17 12.61
CA CYS A 314 -9.21 -2.50 13.74
C CYS A 314 -10.18 -2.37 14.91
N ILE A 315 -9.68 -2.57 16.15
CA ILE A 315 -10.41 -2.21 17.37
C ILE A 315 -10.42 -0.70 17.55
N GLU A 316 -11.26 -0.21 18.47
CA GLU A 316 -11.20 1.18 18.86
C GLU A 316 -9.78 1.55 19.34
N ASN A 317 -9.27 2.64 18.79
CA ASN A 317 -7.91 3.10 19.06
C ASN A 317 -7.86 3.90 20.39
N ILE A 318 -8.33 3.28 21.45
CA ILE A 318 -8.37 3.82 22.81
C ILE A 318 -7.26 3.16 23.59
N GLY A 319 -6.36 3.98 24.13
CA GLY A 319 -5.23 3.55 24.95
C GLY A 319 -5.19 4.22 26.29
N GLU A 320 -4.21 3.85 27.08
CA GLU A 320 -3.96 4.44 28.38
C GLU A 320 -3.32 5.82 28.23
N THR A 321 -3.70 6.74 29.11
CA THR A 321 -3.03 8.03 29.24
C THR A 321 -1.65 7.83 29.86
N ARG A 322 -0.65 8.58 29.38
CA ARG A 322 0.69 8.60 29.98
C ARG A 322 0.59 8.84 31.49
N ASP A 323 1.23 8.00 32.28
CA ASP A 323 1.25 8.08 33.74
C ASP A 323 2.64 7.69 34.29
N VAL A 324 3.46 8.73 34.55
CA VAL A 324 4.83 8.57 35.03
C VAL A 324 4.90 7.98 36.42
N GLU A 325 3.99 8.35 37.30
CA GLU A 325 4.01 7.88 38.70
C GLU A 325 3.59 6.39 38.76
N LYS A 326 2.53 6.02 38.06
CA LYS A 326 2.13 4.59 37.93
C LYS A 326 3.23 3.75 37.27
N ALA A 327 3.94 4.29 36.29
CA ALA A 327 5.05 3.59 35.64
C ALA A 327 6.20 3.32 36.67
N LYS A 328 6.55 4.30 37.50
CA LYS A 328 7.55 4.11 38.56
C LYS A 328 7.11 3.06 39.60
N GLU A 329 5.86 3.10 40.01
CA GLU A 329 5.31 2.13 40.96
C GLU A 329 5.37 0.69 40.40
N LEU A 330 5.01 0.51 39.14
CA LEU A 330 5.06 -0.81 38.47
C LEU A 330 6.50 -1.33 38.33
N LEU A 331 7.46 -0.45 37.97
CA LEU A 331 8.87 -0.81 37.88
C LEU A 331 9.42 -1.19 39.23
N ALA A 332 9.13 -0.41 40.29
CA ALA A 332 9.56 -0.70 41.64
C ALA A 332 8.99 -2.02 42.17
N LYS A 333 7.68 -2.27 41.94
CA LYS A 333 7.03 -3.51 42.32
C LYS A 333 7.61 -4.73 41.62
N ALA A 334 8.03 -4.57 40.37
CA ALA A 334 8.66 -5.64 39.59
C ALA A 334 10.17 -5.79 39.89
N GLY A 335 10.78 -4.89 40.67
CA GLY A 335 12.21 -4.92 41.00
C GLY A 335 13.14 -4.30 39.95
N TYR A 336 12.62 -3.42 39.07
CA TYR A 336 13.31 -2.84 37.92
C TYR A 336 13.35 -1.29 37.96
N SER A 337 13.48 -0.67 39.14
CA SER A 337 13.49 0.80 39.29
C SER A 337 14.61 1.51 38.52
N ASP A 338 15.70 0.81 38.21
CA ASP A 338 16.91 1.28 37.50
C ASP A 338 17.18 0.43 36.24
N LEU A 339 16.11 0.01 35.58
CA LEU A 339 16.18 -0.83 34.36
C LEU A 339 17.10 -0.19 33.31
N THR A 340 18.02 -1.00 32.80
CA THR A 340 18.83 -0.64 31.63
C THR A 340 18.63 -1.68 30.53
N PHE A 341 18.36 -1.23 29.31
CA PHE A 341 18.24 -2.11 28.14
C PHE A 341 18.71 -1.44 26.86
N THR A 342 18.97 -2.24 25.82
CA THR A 342 19.42 -1.79 24.50
C THR A 342 18.31 -1.93 23.47
N VAL A 343 18.04 -0.84 22.73
CA VAL A 343 17.15 -0.83 21.57
C VAL A 343 17.98 -0.86 20.29
N ARG A 344 17.74 -1.84 19.42
CA ARG A 344 18.34 -1.93 18.08
C ARG A 344 17.46 -1.25 17.06
N VAL A 345 18.01 -0.27 16.31
CA VAL A 345 17.26 0.53 15.34
C VAL A 345 17.96 0.48 13.99
N PRO A 346 17.24 0.18 12.87
CA PRO A 346 17.85 0.22 11.56
C PRO A 346 18.26 1.64 11.17
N SER A 347 19.56 1.83 10.87
CA SER A 347 20.22 3.13 10.71
C SER A 347 19.70 3.93 9.49
N ASN A 348 19.22 3.26 8.47
CA ASN A 348 18.69 3.88 7.24
C ASN A 348 17.27 4.48 7.41
N TYR A 349 16.60 4.23 8.54
CA TYR A 349 15.27 4.78 8.83
C TYR A 349 15.35 5.89 9.90
N ILE A 350 15.72 7.10 9.46
CA ILE A 350 15.93 8.26 10.33
C ILE A 350 14.74 8.54 11.26
N MET A 351 13.50 8.34 10.77
CA MET A 351 12.30 8.47 11.60
C MET A 351 12.35 7.55 12.83
N HIS A 352 12.79 6.29 12.68
CA HIS A 352 12.88 5.35 13.80
C HIS A 352 14.00 5.72 14.77
N VAL A 353 15.14 6.22 14.25
CA VAL A 353 16.26 6.71 15.08
C VAL A 353 15.82 7.91 15.91
N ASN A 354 15.17 8.89 15.29
CA ASN A 354 14.64 10.07 15.99
C ASN A 354 13.59 9.68 17.05
N THR A 355 12.72 8.72 16.75
CA THR A 355 11.75 8.18 17.71
C THR A 355 12.45 7.54 18.89
N ALA A 356 13.52 6.76 18.68
CA ALA A 356 14.30 6.15 19.76
C ALA A 356 14.91 7.21 20.69
N GLN A 357 15.43 8.29 20.14
CA GLN A 357 15.99 9.39 20.95
C GLN A 357 14.95 10.05 21.86
N VAL A 358 13.75 10.31 21.33
CA VAL A 358 12.66 10.89 22.14
C VAL A 358 12.23 9.93 23.23
N ILE A 359 12.07 8.64 22.92
CA ILE A 359 11.70 7.62 23.92
C ILE A 359 12.77 7.50 25.00
N ALA A 360 14.06 7.48 24.63
CA ALA A 360 15.15 7.39 25.61
C ALA A 360 15.11 8.54 26.63
N GLU A 361 14.82 9.77 26.18
CA GLU A 361 14.67 10.90 27.11
C GLU A 361 13.45 10.77 28.03
N GLN A 362 12.31 10.32 27.50
CA GLN A 362 11.10 10.11 28.29
C GLN A 362 11.26 9.01 29.35
N LEU A 363 11.94 7.93 29.03
CA LEU A 363 12.17 6.82 29.95
C LEU A 363 13.06 7.18 31.11
N LYS A 364 13.95 8.18 31.00
CA LYS A 364 14.75 8.70 32.14
C LYS A 364 13.87 9.23 33.26
N GLU A 365 12.69 9.78 32.97
CA GLU A 365 11.78 10.30 33.97
C GLU A 365 11.28 9.22 34.95
N VAL A 366 11.28 7.94 34.49
CA VAL A 366 10.88 6.79 35.31
C VAL A 366 12.07 5.94 35.79
N GLY A 367 13.32 6.45 35.68
CA GLY A 367 14.53 5.76 36.13
C GLY A 367 15.06 4.71 35.12
N VAL A 368 14.52 4.64 33.93
CA VAL A 368 14.93 3.65 32.91
C VAL A 368 15.96 4.24 31.94
N THR A 369 17.07 3.51 31.72
CA THR A 369 18.10 3.85 30.75
C THR A 369 17.93 3.00 29.49
N MET A 370 17.57 3.61 28.35
CA MET A 370 17.49 2.98 27.04
C MET A 370 18.71 3.35 26.18
N ASN A 371 19.62 2.41 25.97
CA ASN A 371 20.76 2.57 25.08
C ASN A 371 20.34 2.35 23.62
N ILE A 372 20.76 3.26 22.72
CA ILE A 372 20.41 3.16 21.29
C ILE A 372 21.58 2.58 20.52
N GLU A 373 21.38 1.43 19.89
CA GLU A 373 22.31 0.80 18.96
C GLU A 373 21.74 0.87 17.54
N THR A 374 22.32 1.67 16.66
CA THR A 374 21.93 1.70 15.25
C THR A 374 22.66 0.60 14.48
N VAL A 375 21.92 -0.16 13.66
CA VAL A 375 22.44 -1.29 12.89
C VAL A 375 22.08 -1.15 11.42
N GLU A 376 22.91 -1.70 10.54
CA GLU A 376 22.60 -1.78 9.10
C GLU A 376 21.36 -2.66 8.86
N TRP A 377 20.58 -2.35 7.83
CA TRP A 377 19.33 -3.04 7.52
C TRP A 377 19.49 -4.57 7.38
N ALA A 378 20.55 -5.02 6.69
CA ALA A 378 20.83 -6.45 6.53
C ALA A 378 21.09 -7.13 7.88
N THR A 379 21.81 -6.47 8.80
CA THR A 379 22.05 -6.95 10.17
C THR A 379 20.74 -6.96 10.96
N TRP A 380 19.91 -5.93 10.81
CA TRP A 380 18.59 -5.93 11.47
C TRP A 380 17.72 -7.10 11.01
N LEU A 381 17.69 -7.39 9.70
CA LEU A 381 16.94 -8.52 9.15
C LEU A 381 17.45 -9.87 9.67
N SER A 382 18.77 -10.05 9.73
CA SER A 382 19.36 -11.33 10.17
C SER A 382 19.28 -11.51 11.68
N ASP A 383 19.64 -10.51 12.46
CA ASP A 383 19.83 -10.66 13.91
C ASP A 383 18.55 -10.35 14.69
N VAL A 384 17.83 -9.27 14.32
CA VAL A 384 16.62 -8.86 15.03
C VAL A 384 15.40 -9.63 14.52
N TYR A 385 15.09 -9.48 13.22
CA TYR A 385 13.86 -10.02 12.65
C TYR A 385 13.87 -11.55 12.52
N GLY A 386 14.97 -12.12 12.01
CA GLY A 386 15.14 -13.56 11.85
C GLY A 386 15.73 -14.23 13.08
N GLY A 387 16.81 -13.67 13.60
CA GLY A 387 17.60 -14.24 14.70
C GLY A 387 17.04 -13.97 16.09
N ARG A 388 16.15 -12.96 16.25
CA ARG A 388 15.53 -12.54 17.53
C ARG A 388 16.57 -12.20 18.62
N LYS A 389 17.78 -11.76 18.22
CA LYS A 389 18.90 -11.43 19.08
C LYS A 389 18.84 -9.94 19.45
N HIS A 390 17.86 -9.54 20.24
CA HIS A 390 17.66 -8.16 20.69
C HIS A 390 16.89 -8.14 22.01
N GLU A 391 17.04 -7.08 22.76
CA GLU A 391 16.23 -6.78 23.94
C GLU A 391 14.98 -6.02 23.53
N ALA A 392 15.15 -4.96 22.72
CA ALA A 392 14.08 -4.20 22.12
C ALA A 392 14.47 -3.69 20.72
N THR A 393 13.47 -3.31 19.90
CA THR A 393 13.72 -2.69 18.59
C THR A 393 12.63 -1.69 18.23
N ILE A 394 12.98 -0.63 17.50
CA ILE A 394 12.00 0.29 16.88
C ILE A 394 12.01 0.09 15.39
N VAL A 395 10.83 -0.16 14.82
CA VAL A 395 10.61 -0.40 13.40
C VAL A 395 9.19 -0.01 13.00
N GLY A 396 8.97 0.25 11.71
CA GLY A 396 7.66 0.37 11.10
C GLY A 396 7.30 -0.89 10.34
N LEU A 397 6.16 -1.49 10.64
CA LEU A 397 5.64 -2.65 9.92
C LEU A 397 4.49 -2.23 9.02
N THR A 398 4.70 -2.31 7.72
CA THR A 398 3.64 -2.05 6.73
C THR A 398 2.50 -3.05 6.89
N GLY A 399 1.28 -2.53 6.92
CA GLY A 399 0.06 -3.30 6.93
C GLY A 399 -0.16 -4.07 5.63
N LYS A 400 -1.16 -4.92 5.65
CA LYS A 400 -1.62 -5.70 4.50
C LYS A 400 -3.14 -5.59 4.45
N LEU A 401 -3.75 -5.82 3.29
CA LEU A 401 -5.21 -5.95 3.18
C LEU A 401 -5.73 -7.12 4.01
N ASP A 402 -4.97 -8.20 4.04
CA ASP A 402 -5.31 -9.37 4.84
C ASP A 402 -4.90 -9.19 6.31
N PRO A 403 -5.87 -9.12 7.24
CA PRO A 403 -5.59 -8.97 8.68
C PRO A 403 -4.79 -10.14 9.26
N TYR A 404 -4.98 -11.36 8.75
CA TYR A 404 -4.23 -12.52 9.19
C TYR A 404 -2.71 -12.33 9.02
N SER A 405 -2.28 -11.75 7.89
CA SER A 405 -0.87 -11.47 7.62
C SER A 405 -0.24 -10.47 8.59
N ILE A 406 -1.06 -9.60 9.20
CA ILE A 406 -0.62 -8.66 10.24
C ILE A 406 -0.54 -9.40 11.58
N LEU A 407 -1.61 -10.09 11.96
CA LEU A 407 -1.79 -10.67 13.28
C LEU A 407 -0.96 -11.94 13.51
N ARG A 408 -0.73 -12.76 12.48
CA ARG A 408 0.14 -13.97 12.60
C ARG A 408 1.55 -13.68 13.11
N ARG A 409 2.02 -12.43 13.02
CA ARG A 409 3.35 -12.01 13.50
C ARG A 409 3.54 -12.19 15.01
N TYR A 410 2.45 -12.36 15.75
CA TYR A 410 2.43 -12.54 17.21
C TYR A 410 2.12 -13.98 17.64
N VAL A 411 1.78 -14.88 16.71
CA VAL A 411 1.51 -16.29 16.99
C VAL A 411 2.77 -16.96 17.50
N SER A 412 2.63 -17.77 18.55
CA SER A 412 3.75 -18.30 19.36
C SER A 412 4.79 -19.08 18.55
N ASP A 413 4.37 -19.88 17.56
CA ASP A 413 5.23 -20.71 16.73
C ASP A 413 5.61 -20.06 15.39
N TYR A 414 5.10 -18.84 15.11
CA TYR A 414 5.41 -18.16 13.85
C TYR A 414 6.90 -17.82 13.76
N PRO A 415 7.62 -18.27 12.72
CA PRO A 415 9.09 -18.12 12.64
C PRO A 415 9.58 -16.67 12.70
N LYS A 416 8.73 -15.70 12.31
CA LYS A 416 9.05 -14.26 12.32
C LYS A 416 8.37 -13.50 13.46
N ASN A 417 7.97 -14.19 14.53
CA ASN A 417 7.51 -13.57 15.77
C ASN A 417 8.72 -13.04 16.56
N PHE A 418 9.25 -11.91 16.16
CA PHE A 418 10.43 -11.31 16.81
C PHE A 418 10.11 -10.63 18.17
N TYR A 419 8.83 -10.55 18.55
CA TYR A 419 8.42 -10.19 19.91
C TYR A 419 8.69 -11.30 20.92
N ASN A 420 8.88 -12.55 20.45
CA ASN A 420 8.94 -13.75 21.27
C ASN A 420 7.72 -13.90 22.20
N TYR A 421 6.58 -13.30 21.82
CA TYR A 421 5.33 -13.38 22.54
C TYR A 421 4.75 -14.81 22.42
N SER A 422 4.07 -15.27 23.46
CA SER A 422 3.38 -16.55 23.47
C SER A 422 2.09 -16.44 24.30
N ASN A 423 0.98 -16.77 23.68
CA ASN A 423 -0.33 -16.80 24.32
C ASN A 423 -1.24 -17.81 23.62
N PRO A 424 -1.61 -18.94 24.27
CA PRO A 424 -2.44 -19.98 23.65
C PRO A 424 -3.83 -19.51 23.22
N GLU A 425 -4.44 -18.54 23.93
CA GLU A 425 -5.75 -17.98 23.57
C GLU A 425 -5.63 -17.15 22.29
N TYR A 426 -4.58 -16.31 22.18
CA TYR A 426 -4.27 -15.57 20.97
C TYR A 426 -4.08 -16.50 19.78
N ASP A 427 -3.25 -17.54 19.95
CA ASP A 427 -2.95 -18.51 18.89
C ASP A 427 -4.22 -19.20 18.39
N LYS A 428 -5.10 -19.59 19.31
CA LYS A 428 -6.39 -20.20 19.00
C LYS A 428 -7.28 -19.25 18.19
N LEU A 429 -7.41 -17.98 18.59
CA LEU A 429 -8.23 -16.99 17.88
C LEU A 429 -7.74 -16.77 16.45
N ILE A 430 -6.41 -16.67 16.25
CA ILE A 430 -5.82 -16.48 14.92
C ILE A 430 -5.99 -17.73 14.05
N ALA A 431 -5.81 -18.92 14.62
CA ALA A 431 -6.02 -20.18 13.90
C ALA A 431 -7.48 -20.36 13.47
N GLU A 432 -8.44 -20.09 14.36
CA GLU A 432 -9.87 -20.14 14.05
C GLU A 432 -10.27 -19.12 12.98
N ALA A 433 -9.75 -17.88 13.08
CA ALA A 433 -10.00 -16.85 12.08
C ALA A 433 -9.47 -17.24 10.70
N LYS A 434 -8.27 -17.82 10.64
CA LYS A 434 -7.66 -18.29 9.39
C LYS A 434 -8.55 -19.33 8.68
N LEU A 435 -9.14 -20.22 9.43
CA LEU A 435 -9.91 -21.35 8.88
C LEU A 435 -11.41 -21.02 8.65
N SER A 436 -11.90 -19.93 9.21
CA SER A 436 -13.34 -19.60 9.13
C SER A 436 -13.73 -18.97 7.80
N PRO A 437 -14.72 -19.49 7.08
CA PRO A 437 -15.34 -18.85 5.92
C PRO A 437 -16.24 -17.66 6.33
N ASP A 438 -16.77 -17.64 7.55
CA ASP A 438 -17.62 -16.57 8.08
C ASP A 438 -16.78 -15.32 8.40
N GLU A 439 -17.02 -14.26 7.63
CA GLU A 439 -16.31 -13.00 7.79
C GLU A 439 -16.57 -12.32 9.14
N ASN A 440 -17.78 -12.36 9.65
CA ASN A 440 -18.12 -11.74 10.94
C ASN A 440 -17.37 -12.43 12.08
N LYS A 441 -17.30 -13.76 12.05
CA LYS A 441 -16.51 -14.53 13.01
C LYS A 441 -15.01 -14.22 12.91
N ARG A 442 -14.48 -14.05 11.69
CA ARG A 442 -13.08 -13.60 11.50
C ARG A 442 -12.83 -12.24 12.12
N ILE A 443 -13.73 -11.26 11.84
CA ILE A 443 -13.62 -9.90 12.39
C ILE A 443 -13.64 -9.94 13.92
N GLU A 444 -14.55 -10.68 14.52
CA GLU A 444 -14.65 -10.83 15.98
C GLU A 444 -13.36 -11.40 16.58
N ASN A 445 -12.85 -12.50 16.02
CA ASN A 445 -11.62 -13.14 16.48
C ASN A 445 -10.39 -12.22 16.32
N TYR A 446 -10.27 -11.50 15.18
CA TYR A 446 -9.18 -10.54 14.98
C TYR A 446 -9.24 -9.36 15.96
N LYS A 447 -10.43 -8.89 16.30
CA LYS A 447 -10.61 -7.83 17.31
C LYS A 447 -10.23 -8.31 18.70
N LYS A 448 -10.72 -9.49 19.13
CA LYS A 448 -10.32 -10.09 20.41
C LYS A 448 -8.81 -10.32 20.50
N ALA A 449 -8.19 -10.78 19.42
CA ALA A 449 -6.73 -10.94 19.38
C ALA A 449 -5.97 -9.62 19.57
N GLN A 450 -6.45 -8.53 18.99
CA GLN A 450 -5.86 -7.18 19.20
C GLN A 450 -6.03 -6.72 20.65
N GLU A 451 -7.17 -6.98 21.27
CA GLU A 451 -7.40 -6.67 22.70
C GLU A 451 -6.41 -7.41 23.59
N ILE A 452 -6.17 -8.71 23.33
CA ILE A 452 -5.15 -9.49 24.06
C ILE A 452 -3.76 -8.87 23.92
N LEU A 453 -3.35 -8.42 22.72
CA LEU A 453 -2.04 -7.78 22.54
C LEU A 453 -1.94 -6.46 23.30
N ARG A 454 -2.99 -5.65 23.28
CA ARG A 454 -3.07 -4.38 24.01
C ARG A 454 -2.99 -4.60 25.52
N GLU A 455 -3.83 -5.48 26.07
CA GLU A 455 -3.89 -5.79 27.49
C GLU A 455 -2.59 -6.41 28.03
N ASN A 456 -1.86 -7.14 27.19
CA ASN A 456 -0.58 -7.74 27.56
C ASN A 456 0.63 -6.83 27.31
N HIS A 457 0.41 -5.60 26.80
CA HIS A 457 1.48 -4.65 26.47
C HIS A 457 2.64 -5.29 25.71
N VAL A 458 2.32 -6.12 24.70
CA VAL A 458 3.31 -6.91 23.95
C VAL A 458 4.35 -6.02 23.27
N ALA A 459 3.96 -4.84 22.87
CA ALA A 459 4.79 -3.78 22.30
C ALA A 459 4.17 -2.41 22.63
N VAL A 460 4.94 -1.33 22.49
CA VAL A 460 4.40 0.02 22.46
C VAL A 460 4.09 0.39 21.03
N TYR A 461 2.83 0.43 20.67
CA TYR A 461 2.37 0.89 19.35
C TYR A 461 2.39 2.42 19.37
N ILE A 462 3.13 3.05 18.45
CA ILE A 462 3.43 4.48 18.53
C ILE A 462 2.54 5.28 17.60
N MET A 463 2.72 5.08 16.30
CA MET A 463 1.96 5.83 15.29
C MET A 463 1.87 5.09 13.95
N ASP A 464 0.86 5.47 13.16
CA ASP A 464 0.86 5.33 11.71
C ASP A 464 1.30 6.67 11.09
N PRO A 465 2.50 6.75 10.49
CA PRO A 465 2.95 7.96 9.84
C PRO A 465 2.00 8.34 8.71
N LYS A 466 1.58 9.61 8.63
CA LYS A 466 0.74 10.05 7.51
C LYS A 466 1.57 10.26 6.25
N LEU A 467 1.07 9.76 5.15
CA LEU A 467 1.48 10.18 3.82
C LEU A 467 0.85 11.54 3.51
N ILE A 468 1.55 12.35 2.72
CA ILE A 468 1.08 13.65 2.27
C ILE A 468 1.21 13.67 0.75
N THR A 469 0.11 13.98 0.07
CA THR A 469 0.11 14.24 -1.37
C THR A 469 -0.25 15.70 -1.59
N ALA A 470 0.59 16.40 -2.35
CA ALA A 470 0.31 17.75 -2.81
C ALA A 470 -0.16 17.73 -4.27
N MET A 471 -1.11 18.56 -4.60
CA MET A 471 -1.67 18.65 -5.96
C MET A 471 -2.19 20.04 -6.26
N ASP A 472 -2.38 20.35 -7.53
CA ASP A 472 -3.06 21.57 -7.95
C ASP A 472 -4.44 21.64 -7.32
N LYS A 473 -4.91 22.86 -7.00
CA LYS A 473 -6.16 23.10 -6.26
C LYS A 473 -7.40 22.59 -6.98
N ASN A 474 -7.34 22.48 -8.30
CA ASN A 474 -8.44 21.98 -9.14
C ASN A 474 -8.45 20.47 -9.31
N ILE A 475 -7.48 19.73 -8.74
CA ILE A 475 -7.50 18.26 -8.72
C ILE A 475 -8.33 17.80 -7.53
N GLU A 476 -9.36 17.00 -7.80
CA GLU A 476 -10.28 16.44 -6.81
C GLU A 476 -10.31 14.92 -6.89
N GLY A 477 -10.87 14.26 -5.86
CA GLY A 477 -11.14 12.82 -5.85
C GLY A 477 -9.99 11.94 -5.34
N PHE A 478 -8.85 12.54 -4.90
CA PHE A 478 -7.75 11.77 -4.33
C PHE A 478 -8.14 11.20 -2.95
N VAL A 479 -7.94 9.89 -2.78
CA VAL A 479 -8.11 9.18 -1.52
C VAL A 479 -6.96 8.21 -1.28
N TYR A 480 -6.61 7.97 -0.01
CA TYR A 480 -5.66 6.93 0.37
C TYR A 480 -6.38 5.59 0.54
N TYR A 481 -5.71 4.54 0.10
CA TYR A 481 -6.10 3.15 0.31
C TYR A 481 -5.23 2.51 1.40
N PRO A 482 -5.66 1.41 2.04
CA PRO A 482 -4.86 0.69 3.04
C PRO A 482 -3.69 -0.11 2.46
N LEU A 483 -3.41 0.07 1.21
CA LEU A 483 -2.21 -0.40 0.49
C LEU A 483 -1.68 0.72 -0.41
N SER A 484 -0.47 0.53 -0.94
CA SER A 484 0.08 1.45 -1.95
C SER A 484 -0.73 1.32 -3.24
N PHE A 485 -1.68 2.24 -3.44
CA PHE A 485 -2.51 2.34 -4.64
C PHE A 485 -2.95 3.79 -4.82
N ILE A 486 -2.66 4.36 -5.99
CA ILE A 486 -3.20 5.64 -6.44
C ILE A 486 -4.25 5.34 -7.50
N ASN A 487 -5.53 5.51 -7.15
CA ASN A 487 -6.64 5.30 -8.08
C ASN A 487 -6.85 6.55 -8.92
N PHE A 488 -6.24 6.60 -10.10
CA PHE A 488 -6.35 7.73 -11.01
C PHE A 488 -7.76 7.89 -11.61
N ALA A 489 -8.56 6.82 -11.67
CA ALA A 489 -9.92 6.89 -12.20
C ALA A 489 -10.87 7.73 -11.32
N LYS A 490 -10.54 7.90 -10.04
CA LYS A 490 -11.30 8.74 -9.11
C LYS A 490 -10.95 10.23 -9.22
N LEU A 491 -9.82 10.55 -9.86
CA LEU A 491 -9.38 11.93 -10.00
C LEU A 491 -10.21 12.69 -11.05
N SER A 492 -10.40 13.97 -10.79
CA SER A 492 -10.98 14.92 -11.76
C SER A 492 -10.20 16.21 -11.72
N ILE A 493 -10.18 16.94 -12.84
CA ILE A 493 -9.59 18.28 -12.96
C ILE A 493 -10.74 19.24 -13.26
N GLY A 494 -11.01 20.16 -12.32
CA GLY A 494 -11.93 21.25 -12.50
C GLY A 494 -11.41 22.29 -13.50
N GLU A 495 -12.31 23.18 -13.95
CA GLU A 495 -11.96 24.32 -14.80
C GLU A 495 -11.14 25.35 -14.04
#